data_08188554eee34bdd68e1351bf3f66856
#
_entry.id   08188554eee34bdd68e1351bf3f66856
#
_cell.length_a   1.000
_cell.length_b   1.000
_cell.length_c   1.000
_cell.angle_alpha   90.00
_cell.angle_beta   90.00
_cell.angle_gamma   90.00
#
_symmetry.space_group_name_H-M   'P 1'
#
loop_
_entity.id
_entity.type
_entity.pdbx_description
1 polymer ?
#
loop_
_entity_poly.entity_id
_entity_poly.type
_entity_poly.pdbx_seq_one_letter_code
_entity_poly.pdbx_strand_id
1 'polypeptide(L)'
;MRIRAVLLSSGLLACVATAAQAQVPADSTKPAGTPLFQDDSLLAPVQLPSEGAGPMPAAQPQPTAPAAPEGPLRDTVVTVDRVVAVVGNQPILASQVDEEIFSRQSQGLQIPKDEAAMNALRKQVTQSIVDEEVLIQEAQRDTAIKVTDQEIADGVEQQIKKIRSNFSSEVEYAAELKKAGFQTPDEYRRWLNDQQRRAAYQNRLIDKLRSDGKLKPVIPTEKEMRAYFESQKANLDKRPATISFRQIVVAPTPSVEARQRAYRLADSIAVELRKGGDFAVAAKRFSMDSGSRELGGSLNWFRRGTMVPEFERVAFALKPGTISDPVETPFGFHVIQVQRVQPGEVQARHILIMPEITIAETDSARKLAANIAEAARKGASFDSLQQLYHDKAEEREAKEVPITKLPPAYAEAIGEVPAGTVVPPFPLEAATGRTKYDVLLVTERRAAGEVRFEDVRDKVRDQLGEQLAIRRYLDRLKKQTYVELRI
;
A
#
# COMPACT_ATOMS: atom_id res chain seq x y z
N MET A 1 6.59 -29.36 6.78
CA MET A 1 7.68 -28.48 6.32
C MET A 1 7.23 -27.02 6.15
N ARG A 2 5.97 -26.74 5.75
CA ARG A 2 5.40 -25.36 5.65
C ARG A 2 5.28 -24.61 6.99
N ILE A 3 5.30 -25.29 8.12
CA ILE A 3 4.95 -24.78 9.44
C ILE A 3 6.17 -24.23 10.21
N ARG A 4 7.39 -24.76 9.99
CA ARG A 4 8.63 -24.22 10.60
C ARG A 4 8.92 -22.78 10.19
N ALA A 5 8.61 -22.39 8.97
CA ALA A 5 8.80 -21.04 8.46
C ALA A 5 7.86 -20.01 9.12
N VAL A 6 6.64 -20.43 9.51
CA VAL A 6 5.64 -19.54 10.11
C VAL A 6 5.97 -19.22 11.59
N LEU A 7 6.57 -20.16 12.31
CA LEU A 7 6.89 -19.96 13.73
C LEU A 7 8.15 -19.10 13.97
N LEU A 8 9.06 -19.08 13.00
CA LEU A 8 10.35 -18.38 13.10
C LEU A 8 10.43 -17.11 12.24
N SER A 9 9.49 -16.89 11.32
CA SER A 9 9.50 -15.72 10.42
C SER A 9 9.01 -14.40 11.06
N SER A 10 8.66 -14.43 12.34
CA SER A 10 8.06 -13.27 13.02
C SER A 10 9.05 -12.36 13.74
N GLY A 11 10.32 -12.63 13.65
CA GLY A 11 11.29 -11.85 14.40
C GLY A 11 12.55 -11.54 13.62
N LEU A 12 12.54 -10.59 12.77
CA LEU A 12 13.67 -9.77 12.31
C LEU A 12 13.58 -9.47 10.82
N LEU A 13 12.65 -8.66 10.43
CA LEU A 13 12.81 -7.81 9.24
C LEU A 13 11.78 -6.67 9.25
N ALA A 14 11.79 -5.92 10.31
CA ALA A 14 10.99 -4.70 10.34
C ALA A 14 11.87 -3.48 10.55
N CYS A 15 12.95 -3.38 9.80
CA CYS A 15 13.65 -2.12 9.62
C CYS A 15 13.44 -1.59 8.22
N VAL A 16 12.20 -1.60 7.70
CA VAL A 16 11.79 -0.69 6.61
C VAL A 16 10.26 -0.58 6.64
N ALA A 17 9.80 0.58 7.04
CA ALA A 17 8.54 1.22 6.70
C ALA A 17 7.25 0.38 6.73
N THR A 18 6.68 0.20 7.92
CA THR A 18 5.24 0.34 8.02
C THR A 18 4.96 1.85 8.15
N ALA A 19 4.58 2.48 7.05
CA ALA A 19 3.86 3.73 7.13
C ALA A 19 2.66 3.48 8.02
N ALA A 20 2.66 4.08 9.21
CA ALA A 20 1.49 4.16 10.04
C ALA A 20 0.40 4.78 9.17
N GLN A 21 -0.62 4.00 8.82
CA GLN A 21 -1.90 4.55 8.42
C GLN A 21 -2.45 5.27 9.65
N ALA A 22 -2.11 6.54 9.75
CA ALA A 22 -2.95 7.47 10.49
C ALA A 22 -4.33 7.37 9.84
N GLN A 23 -5.30 6.85 10.56
CA GLN A 23 -6.70 6.97 10.22
C GLN A 23 -7.03 8.46 10.16
N VAL A 24 -6.92 9.02 8.96
CA VAL A 24 -7.62 10.25 8.62
C VAL A 24 -9.07 9.83 8.47
N PRO A 25 -10.01 10.46 9.19
CA PRO A 25 -11.41 10.18 8.99
C PRO A 25 -11.72 10.40 7.51
N ALA A 26 -12.40 9.44 6.90
CA ALA A 26 -12.83 9.46 5.52
C ALA A 26 -13.66 10.72 5.27
N ASP A 27 -13.05 11.72 4.67
CA ASP A 27 -13.75 12.86 4.12
C ASP A 27 -14.13 12.52 2.68
N SER A 28 -15.35 12.07 2.52
CA SER A 28 -15.94 11.60 1.28
C SER A 28 -16.45 12.79 0.47
N THR A 29 -15.58 13.56 -0.16
CA THR A 29 -15.99 14.55 -1.15
C THR A 29 -14.91 14.78 -2.21
N LYS A 30 -14.65 13.76 -3.00
CA LYS A 30 -14.17 13.97 -4.37
C LYS A 30 -15.27 13.50 -5.31
N PRO A 31 -15.60 14.28 -6.36
CA PRO A 31 -16.40 13.74 -7.45
C PRO A 31 -15.62 12.57 -8.05
N ALA A 32 -16.29 11.45 -8.22
CA ALA A 32 -15.71 10.24 -8.73
C ALA A 32 -15.31 10.39 -10.21
N GLY A 33 -14.12 10.93 -10.42
CA GLY A 33 -13.27 10.44 -11.49
C GLY A 33 -12.43 9.37 -10.80
N THR A 34 -12.74 8.13 -11.00
CA THR A 34 -11.95 7.04 -10.45
C THR A 34 -10.56 7.16 -11.06
N PRO A 35 -9.50 7.47 -10.30
CA PRO A 35 -8.15 7.32 -10.81
C PRO A 35 -7.99 5.82 -11.07
N LEU A 36 -7.92 5.44 -12.33
CA LEU A 36 -7.86 4.06 -12.76
C LEU A 36 -6.65 3.32 -12.20
N PHE A 37 -5.65 4.01 -11.64
CA PHE A 37 -4.40 3.38 -11.25
C PHE A 37 -3.60 4.22 -10.25
N GLN A 38 -3.76 3.97 -8.97
CA GLN A 38 -2.76 4.27 -7.97
C GLN A 38 -2.46 2.98 -7.21
N ASP A 39 -1.31 2.38 -7.47
CA ASP A 39 -0.85 1.24 -6.70
C ASP A 39 0.67 1.27 -6.49
N ASP A 40 1.04 1.52 -5.24
CA ASP A 40 2.42 1.55 -4.74
C ASP A 40 3.01 0.16 -4.44
N SER A 41 2.48 -0.92 -5.04
CA SER A 41 2.74 -2.29 -4.62
C SER A 41 3.92 -2.99 -5.28
N LEU A 42 4.86 -2.30 -5.93
CA LEU A 42 6.02 -2.96 -6.54
C LEU A 42 7.15 -3.34 -5.56
N LEU A 43 7.06 -2.91 -4.29
CA LEU A 43 7.94 -3.36 -3.22
C LEU A 43 7.14 -3.48 -1.91
N ALA A 44 6.18 -4.39 -1.87
CA ALA A 44 5.69 -4.91 -0.60
C ALA A 44 6.85 -5.60 0.15
N PRO A 45 6.88 -5.60 1.48
CA PRO A 45 7.87 -6.38 2.21
C PRO A 45 7.80 -7.82 1.69
N VAL A 46 8.94 -8.35 1.28
CA VAL A 46 9.09 -9.68 0.69
C VAL A 46 8.38 -10.71 1.57
N GLN A 47 7.22 -11.16 1.14
CA GLN A 47 6.67 -12.42 1.62
C GLN A 47 7.45 -13.52 0.91
N LEU A 48 8.17 -14.30 1.71
CA LEU A 48 8.94 -15.45 1.22
C LEU A 48 8.05 -16.40 0.42
N PRO A 49 8.51 -16.88 -0.74
CA PRO A 49 7.75 -17.81 -1.55
C PRO A 49 7.54 -19.13 -0.81
N SER A 50 6.31 -19.53 -0.68
CA SER A 50 5.92 -20.88 -0.27
C SER A 50 5.85 -21.74 -1.51
N GLU A 51 6.99 -22.28 -1.99
CA GLU A 51 6.98 -23.52 -2.80
C GLU A 51 8.40 -24.02 -3.06
N GLY A 52 8.59 -25.33 -2.78
CA GLY A 52 9.64 -26.11 -3.37
C GLY A 52 10.81 -26.51 -2.48
N ALA A 53 10.59 -27.37 -1.49
CA ALA A 53 11.65 -28.20 -0.95
C ALA A 53 11.17 -29.66 -0.92
N GLY A 54 11.82 -30.49 -1.73
CA GLY A 54 11.63 -31.92 -1.78
C GLY A 54 11.94 -32.61 -0.44
N PRO A 55 11.59 -33.91 -0.27
CA PRO A 55 11.66 -34.57 1.02
C PRO A 55 13.11 -34.84 1.42
N MET A 56 13.48 -34.37 2.62
CA MET A 56 14.73 -34.73 3.28
C MET A 56 14.66 -36.19 3.78
N PRO A 57 15.79 -36.93 3.74
CA PRO A 57 15.85 -38.31 4.22
C PRO A 57 15.62 -38.39 5.74
N ALA A 58 14.94 -39.44 6.15
CA ALA A 58 14.63 -39.74 7.54
C ALA A 58 15.88 -39.87 8.38
N ALA A 59 15.89 -39.23 9.55
CA ALA A 59 16.93 -39.41 10.58
C ALA A 59 16.89 -40.83 11.11
N GLN A 60 18.04 -41.49 11.07
CA GLN A 60 18.21 -42.82 11.69
C GLN A 60 18.14 -42.71 13.22
N PRO A 61 17.57 -43.69 13.89
CA PRO A 61 17.52 -43.72 15.36
C PRO A 61 18.93 -43.90 15.94
N GLN A 62 19.29 -43.02 16.86
CA GLN A 62 20.52 -43.16 17.62
C GLN A 62 20.35 -44.34 18.62
N PRO A 63 21.40 -45.15 18.87
CA PRO A 63 21.33 -46.24 19.82
C PRO A 63 21.24 -45.71 21.25
N THR A 64 20.37 -46.34 22.03
CA THR A 64 20.20 -46.13 23.47
C THR A 64 21.50 -46.53 24.18
N ALA A 65 22.11 -45.61 24.89
CA ALA A 65 23.24 -45.90 25.78
C ALA A 65 22.76 -46.65 27.02
N PRO A 66 23.54 -47.63 27.54
CA PRO A 66 23.19 -48.35 28.73
C PRO A 66 23.37 -47.47 29.99
N ALA A 67 22.51 -47.66 30.98
CA ALA A 67 22.56 -46.98 32.27
C ALA A 67 23.94 -47.14 32.94
N ALA A 68 24.60 -46.04 33.25
CA ALA A 68 25.85 -46.03 34.00
C ALA A 68 25.59 -46.13 35.51
N PRO A 69 26.46 -46.78 36.28
CA PRO A 69 26.31 -46.91 37.72
C PRO A 69 26.57 -45.58 38.44
N GLU A 70 25.83 -45.37 39.53
CA GLU A 70 25.98 -44.21 40.41
C GLU A 70 27.38 -44.17 41.01
N GLY A 71 28.25 -43.30 40.51
CA GLY A 71 29.54 -42.96 41.13
C GLY A 71 29.45 -41.58 41.79
N PRO A 72 30.41 -41.24 42.69
CA PRO A 72 30.34 -40.02 43.48
C PRO A 72 30.27 -38.78 42.65
N LEU A 73 29.51 -37.79 43.13
CA LEU A 73 29.26 -36.47 42.53
C LEU A 73 30.53 -35.91 41.87
N ARG A 74 30.62 -36.05 40.55
CA ARG A 74 31.60 -35.31 39.77
C ARG A 74 31.13 -33.87 39.72
N ASP A 75 32.03 -32.93 40.01
CA ASP A 75 31.85 -31.53 39.76
C ASP A 75 31.31 -31.38 38.31
N THR A 76 30.02 -31.12 38.20
CA THR A 76 29.41 -30.76 36.93
C THR A 76 29.97 -29.41 36.57
N VAL A 77 30.90 -29.37 35.62
CA VAL A 77 31.34 -28.14 34.99
C VAL A 77 30.10 -27.59 34.28
N VAL A 78 29.42 -26.66 34.96
CA VAL A 78 28.36 -25.87 34.31
C VAL A 78 29.08 -25.02 33.24
N THR A 79 28.89 -25.34 31.99
CA THR A 79 29.41 -24.53 30.89
C THR A 79 28.73 -23.16 30.96
N VAL A 80 29.44 -22.18 31.51
CA VAL A 80 28.99 -20.80 31.57
C VAL A 80 29.03 -20.29 30.12
N ASP A 81 27.91 -19.72 29.65
CA ASP A 81 27.81 -19.18 28.32
C ASP A 81 28.83 -18.04 28.11
N ARG A 82 29.49 -18.03 26.92
CA ARG A 82 30.59 -17.10 26.68
C ARG A 82 30.05 -15.74 26.26
N VAL A 83 30.50 -14.69 26.92
CA VAL A 83 30.24 -13.29 26.49
C VAL A 83 31.07 -12.99 25.23
N VAL A 84 30.42 -12.67 24.10
CA VAL A 84 31.05 -12.38 22.83
C VAL A 84 31.08 -10.87 22.51
N ALA A 85 30.22 -10.08 23.17
CA ALA A 85 30.27 -8.62 23.12
C ALA A 85 29.65 -8.03 24.39
N VAL A 86 29.93 -6.75 24.64
CA VAL A 86 29.26 -5.95 25.68
C VAL A 86 28.84 -4.60 25.05
N VAL A 87 27.59 -4.19 25.25
CA VAL A 87 27.06 -2.90 24.81
C VAL A 87 26.51 -2.16 26.03
N GLY A 88 27.16 -1.05 26.40
CA GLY A 88 26.88 -0.41 27.70
C GLY A 88 27.10 -1.36 28.85
N ASN A 89 26.01 -1.75 29.55
CA ASN A 89 26.03 -2.73 30.64
C ASN A 89 25.44 -4.09 30.23
N GLN A 90 25.03 -4.26 28.97
CA GLN A 90 24.37 -5.46 28.49
C GLN A 90 25.37 -6.40 27.83
N PRO A 91 25.59 -7.62 28.38
CA PRO A 91 26.40 -8.65 27.73
C PRO A 91 25.60 -9.30 26.57
N ILE A 92 26.30 -9.63 25.51
CA ILE A 92 25.80 -10.47 24.41
C ILE A 92 26.49 -11.81 24.51
N LEU A 93 25.70 -12.89 24.55
CA LEU A 93 26.14 -14.22 24.75
C LEU A 93 26.35 -15.00 23.45
N ALA A 94 27.21 -16.00 23.43
CA ALA A 94 27.46 -16.86 22.29
C ALA A 94 26.18 -17.61 21.87
N SER A 95 25.39 -18.08 22.86
CA SER A 95 24.08 -18.71 22.61
C SER A 95 23.13 -17.81 21.82
N GLN A 96 23.06 -16.53 22.14
CA GLN A 96 22.22 -15.57 21.40
C GLN A 96 22.64 -15.42 19.93
N VAL A 97 23.96 -15.50 19.68
CA VAL A 97 24.48 -15.46 18.29
C VAL A 97 24.11 -16.74 17.55
N ASP A 98 24.24 -17.90 18.20
CA ASP A 98 23.88 -19.18 17.59
C ASP A 98 22.36 -19.30 17.36
N GLU A 99 21.52 -18.80 18.27
CA GLU A 99 20.06 -18.69 18.11
C GLU A 99 19.68 -17.79 16.91
N GLU A 100 20.33 -16.64 16.76
CA GLU A 100 20.10 -15.75 15.64
C GLU A 100 20.53 -16.36 14.31
N ILE A 101 21.67 -17.08 14.28
CA ILE A 101 22.11 -17.84 13.09
C ILE A 101 21.07 -18.91 12.75
N PHE A 102 20.57 -19.64 13.72
CA PHE A 102 19.53 -20.66 13.52
C PHE A 102 18.23 -20.04 12.99
N SER A 103 17.83 -18.90 13.55
CA SER A 103 16.67 -18.14 13.06
C SER A 103 16.84 -17.75 11.60
N ARG A 104 18.00 -17.20 11.21
CA ARG A 104 18.30 -16.84 9.81
C ARG A 104 18.39 -18.05 8.89
N GLN A 105 18.89 -19.18 9.38
CA GLN A 105 18.90 -20.43 8.62
C GLN A 105 17.47 -20.90 8.28
N SER A 106 16.55 -20.80 9.22
CA SER A 106 15.15 -21.15 8.98
C SER A 106 14.47 -20.24 7.95
N GLN A 107 15.01 -19.03 7.77
CA GLN A 107 14.59 -18.04 6.77
C GLN A 107 15.34 -18.19 5.42
N GLY A 108 16.19 -19.22 5.28
CA GLY A 108 16.87 -19.54 4.02
C GLY A 108 18.35 -19.17 3.96
N LEU A 109 18.94 -18.66 5.07
CA LEU A 109 20.37 -18.42 5.11
C LEU A 109 21.12 -19.75 4.95
N GLN A 110 22.04 -19.81 3.97
CA GLN A 110 22.91 -20.93 3.77
C GLN A 110 24.03 -20.92 4.84
N ILE A 111 24.13 -21.97 5.64
CA ILE A 111 25.19 -22.10 6.66
C ILE A 111 26.47 -22.56 5.98
N PRO A 112 27.58 -21.82 6.12
CA PRO A 112 28.87 -22.24 5.60
C PRO A 112 29.34 -23.55 6.23
N LYS A 113 29.98 -24.41 5.44
CA LYS A 113 30.60 -25.65 5.93
C LYS A 113 32.05 -25.44 6.37
N ASP A 114 32.68 -24.41 5.89
CA ASP A 114 34.02 -24.01 6.22
C ASP A 114 34.05 -23.23 7.55
N GLU A 115 35.00 -23.55 8.42
CA GLU A 115 35.11 -22.98 9.76
C GLU A 115 35.45 -21.49 9.72
N ALA A 116 36.30 -21.05 8.80
CA ALA A 116 36.65 -19.64 8.66
C ALA A 116 35.44 -18.79 8.20
N ALA A 117 34.66 -19.31 7.26
CA ALA A 117 33.43 -18.68 6.81
C ALA A 117 32.34 -18.70 7.89
N MET A 118 32.27 -19.77 8.71
CA MET A 118 31.36 -19.82 9.86
C MET A 118 31.73 -18.80 10.95
N ASN A 119 33.01 -18.63 11.24
CA ASN A 119 33.49 -17.60 12.17
C ASN A 119 33.23 -16.18 11.63
N ALA A 120 33.38 -15.97 10.33
CA ALA A 120 33.01 -14.70 9.68
C ALA A 120 31.49 -14.42 9.84
N LEU A 121 30.64 -15.44 9.64
CA LEU A 121 29.20 -15.34 9.85
C LEU A 121 28.87 -15.01 11.32
N ARG A 122 29.46 -15.72 12.28
CA ARG A 122 29.28 -15.41 13.71
C ARG A 122 29.66 -13.98 14.03
N LYS A 123 30.78 -13.51 13.52
CA LYS A 123 31.22 -12.10 13.68
C LYS A 123 30.22 -11.12 13.09
N GLN A 124 29.72 -11.38 11.92
CA GLN A 124 28.71 -10.54 11.25
C GLN A 124 27.39 -10.51 12.06
N VAL A 125 26.93 -11.66 12.55
CA VAL A 125 25.72 -11.75 13.35
C VAL A 125 25.90 -11.06 14.71
N THR A 126 27.04 -11.26 15.37
CA THR A 126 27.36 -10.53 16.61
C THR A 126 27.33 -9.02 16.39
N GLN A 127 27.92 -8.52 15.28
CA GLN A 127 27.86 -7.10 14.96
C GLN A 127 26.44 -6.61 14.74
N SER A 128 25.58 -7.41 14.12
CA SER A 128 24.16 -7.11 13.92
C SER A 128 23.41 -6.97 15.25
N ILE A 129 23.66 -7.90 16.21
CA ILE A 129 23.06 -7.86 17.55
C ILE A 129 23.57 -6.63 18.34
N VAL A 130 24.86 -6.30 18.22
CA VAL A 130 25.44 -5.09 18.83
C VAL A 130 24.77 -3.83 18.29
N ASP A 131 24.58 -3.75 16.97
CA ASP A 131 23.95 -2.62 16.29
C ASP A 131 22.51 -2.41 16.75
N GLU A 132 21.78 -3.51 16.88
CA GLU A 132 20.42 -3.53 17.41
C GLU A 132 20.37 -3.06 18.86
N GLU A 133 21.25 -3.60 19.72
CA GLU A 133 21.28 -3.28 21.14
C GLU A 133 21.62 -1.78 21.39
N VAL A 134 22.52 -1.22 20.58
CA VAL A 134 22.85 0.23 20.65
C VAL A 134 21.60 1.08 20.35
N LEU A 135 20.81 0.70 19.35
CA LEU A 135 19.56 1.41 19.01
C LEU A 135 18.51 1.26 20.12
N ILE A 136 18.38 0.07 20.69
CA ILE A 136 17.41 -0.19 21.79
C ILE A 136 17.76 0.63 23.01
N GLN A 137 19.03 0.66 23.43
CA GLN A 137 19.46 1.45 24.58
C GLN A 137 19.24 2.94 24.35
N GLU A 138 19.46 3.44 23.15
CA GLU A 138 19.14 4.84 22.80
C GLU A 138 17.63 5.09 22.89
N ALA A 139 16.81 4.19 22.36
CA ALA A 139 15.36 4.30 22.44
C ALA A 139 14.85 4.31 23.90
N GLN A 140 15.44 3.47 24.76
CA GLN A 140 15.08 3.38 26.19
C GLN A 140 15.51 4.63 26.99
N ARG A 141 16.59 5.32 26.58
CA ARG A 141 17.03 6.59 27.19
C ARG A 141 16.12 7.77 26.83
N ASP A 142 15.43 7.69 25.68
CA ASP A 142 14.53 8.76 25.25
C ASP A 142 13.16 8.63 25.95
N THR A 143 12.90 9.52 26.91
CA THR A 143 11.66 9.52 27.71
C THR A 143 10.38 9.76 26.88
N ALA A 144 10.50 10.24 25.65
CA ALA A 144 9.37 10.41 24.73
C ALA A 144 8.99 9.07 24.05
N ILE A 145 9.87 8.08 24.06
CA ILE A 145 9.60 6.75 23.49
C ILE A 145 9.02 5.86 24.60
N LYS A 146 7.72 5.56 24.48
CA LYS A 146 7.00 4.74 25.46
C LYS A 146 6.54 3.45 24.79
N VAL A 147 7.02 2.31 25.25
CA VAL A 147 6.55 0.98 24.86
C VAL A 147 5.86 0.37 26.08
N THR A 148 4.56 0.10 25.99
CA THR A 148 3.79 -0.42 27.11
C THR A 148 3.68 -1.95 27.04
N ASP A 149 3.64 -2.60 28.21
CA ASP A 149 3.52 -4.06 28.31
C ASP A 149 2.17 -4.53 27.72
N GLN A 150 1.11 -3.73 27.88
CA GLN A 150 -0.21 -4.05 27.32
C GLN A 150 -0.19 -4.10 25.79
N GLU A 151 0.41 -3.10 25.15
CA GLU A 151 0.51 -3.05 23.69
C GLU A 151 1.29 -4.26 23.14
N ILE A 152 2.40 -4.63 23.79
CA ILE A 152 3.18 -5.79 23.38
C ILE A 152 2.38 -7.08 23.58
N ALA A 153 1.74 -7.25 24.74
CA ALA A 153 0.92 -8.41 25.02
C ALA A 153 -0.23 -8.59 24.01
N ASP A 154 -0.96 -7.49 23.67
CA ASP A 154 -2.04 -7.51 22.70
C ASP A 154 -1.55 -7.89 21.31
N GLY A 155 -0.40 -7.35 20.88
CA GLY A 155 0.23 -7.69 19.60
C GLY A 155 0.64 -9.16 19.52
N VAL A 156 1.28 -9.67 20.58
CA VAL A 156 1.69 -11.08 20.69
C VAL A 156 0.49 -12.02 20.68
N GLU A 157 -0.60 -11.69 21.39
CA GLU A 157 -1.82 -12.51 21.39
C GLU A 157 -2.44 -12.58 19.98
N GLN A 158 -2.51 -11.47 19.27
CA GLN A 158 -3.01 -11.46 17.88
C GLN A 158 -2.12 -12.32 16.98
N GLN A 159 -0.80 -12.23 17.13
CA GLN A 159 0.14 -13.03 16.37
C GLN A 159 0.02 -14.52 16.68
N ILE A 160 -0.02 -14.90 17.97
CA ILE A 160 -0.21 -16.28 18.40
C ILE A 160 -1.53 -16.83 17.86
N LYS A 161 -2.62 -16.05 17.95
CA LYS A 161 -3.93 -16.45 17.41
C LYS A 161 -3.86 -16.73 15.91
N LYS A 162 -3.19 -15.87 15.15
CA LYS A 162 -3.00 -16.04 13.69
C LYS A 162 -2.15 -17.27 13.38
N ILE A 163 -1.05 -17.50 14.12
CA ILE A 163 -0.20 -18.68 13.92
C ILE A 163 -0.98 -19.95 14.27
N ARG A 164 -1.66 -19.94 15.41
CA ARG A 164 -2.43 -21.08 15.93
C ARG A 164 -3.57 -21.48 14.98
N SER A 165 -4.19 -20.55 14.27
CA SER A 165 -5.24 -20.85 13.29
C SER A 165 -4.74 -21.67 12.09
N ASN A 166 -3.43 -21.84 11.91
CA ASN A 166 -2.86 -22.69 10.86
C ASN A 166 -2.71 -24.16 11.29
N PHE A 167 -3.09 -24.50 12.53
CA PHE A 167 -2.99 -25.85 13.08
C PHE A 167 -4.38 -26.43 13.38
N SER A 168 -4.51 -27.72 13.18
CA SER A 168 -5.78 -28.42 13.40
C SER A 168 -6.10 -28.64 14.89
N SER A 169 -5.09 -28.62 15.78
CA SER A 169 -5.22 -28.84 17.22
C SER A 169 -4.11 -28.20 18.04
N GLU A 170 -4.38 -28.02 19.35
CA GLU A 170 -3.37 -27.57 20.33
C GLU A 170 -2.19 -28.55 20.43
N VAL A 171 -2.47 -29.84 20.30
CA VAL A 171 -1.43 -30.87 20.36
C VAL A 171 -0.47 -30.75 19.20
N GLU A 172 -1.00 -30.51 18.01
CA GLU A 172 -0.19 -30.27 16.81
C GLU A 172 0.64 -28.97 16.95
N TYR A 173 0.02 -27.88 17.41
CA TYR A 173 0.71 -26.62 17.66
C TYR A 173 1.87 -26.79 18.67
N ALA A 174 1.61 -27.44 19.82
CA ALA A 174 2.65 -27.70 20.82
C ALA A 174 3.78 -28.62 20.30
N ALA A 175 3.44 -29.63 19.47
CA ALA A 175 4.43 -30.50 18.85
C ALA A 175 5.32 -29.72 17.85
N GLU A 176 4.75 -28.80 17.08
CA GLU A 176 5.53 -27.97 16.16
C GLU A 176 6.41 -26.95 16.91
N LEU A 177 5.94 -26.38 18.03
CA LEU A 177 6.77 -25.53 18.89
C LEU A 177 7.99 -26.30 19.41
N LYS A 178 7.82 -27.57 19.86
CA LYS A 178 8.94 -28.41 20.29
C LYS A 178 9.94 -28.66 19.16
N LYS A 179 9.47 -28.91 17.94
CA LYS A 179 10.36 -29.05 16.77
C LYS A 179 11.11 -27.75 16.45
N ALA A 180 10.51 -26.60 16.77
CA ALA A 180 11.13 -25.30 16.62
C ALA A 180 12.08 -24.91 17.78
N GLY A 181 12.20 -25.77 18.80
CA GLY A 181 13.12 -25.58 19.95
C GLY A 181 12.46 -25.06 21.23
N PHE A 182 11.17 -24.73 21.21
CA PHE A 182 10.45 -24.25 22.38
C PHE A 182 9.80 -25.40 23.13
N GLN A 183 10.08 -25.51 24.41
CA GLN A 183 9.54 -26.61 25.22
C GLN A 183 8.05 -26.43 25.54
N THR A 184 7.60 -25.17 25.68
CA THR A 184 6.23 -24.84 26.04
C THR A 184 5.69 -23.66 25.20
N PRO A 185 4.36 -23.55 25.02
CA PRO A 185 3.75 -22.35 24.42
C PRO A 185 4.05 -21.05 25.17
N ASP A 186 4.22 -21.12 26.50
CA ASP A 186 4.55 -19.95 27.33
C ASP A 186 6.00 -19.50 27.14
N GLU A 187 6.92 -20.40 26.85
CA GLU A 187 8.29 -20.06 26.47
C GLU A 187 8.31 -19.32 25.14
N TYR A 188 7.57 -19.83 24.15
CA TYR A 188 7.39 -19.17 22.87
C TYR A 188 6.75 -17.79 23.00
N ARG A 189 5.72 -17.65 23.86
CA ARG A 189 5.06 -16.37 24.15
C ARG A 189 6.04 -15.37 24.75
N ARG A 190 6.86 -15.76 25.71
CA ARG A 190 7.89 -14.89 26.32
C ARG A 190 8.89 -14.43 25.27
N TRP A 191 9.37 -15.34 24.45
CA TRP A 191 10.27 -15.02 23.35
C TRP A 191 9.65 -14.01 22.37
N LEU A 192 8.40 -14.22 21.97
CA LEU A 192 7.68 -13.27 21.12
C LEU A 192 7.53 -11.89 21.77
N ASN A 193 7.22 -11.83 23.08
CA ASN A 193 7.12 -10.57 23.80
C ASN A 193 8.45 -9.80 23.76
N ASP A 194 9.57 -10.48 23.99
CA ASP A 194 10.89 -9.84 23.93
C ASP A 194 11.22 -9.35 22.52
N GLN A 195 10.97 -10.16 21.50
CA GLN A 195 11.18 -9.77 20.11
C GLN A 195 10.32 -8.58 19.71
N GLN A 196 9.03 -8.58 20.03
CA GLN A 196 8.15 -7.46 19.71
C GLN A 196 8.51 -6.19 20.47
N ARG A 197 8.93 -6.31 21.73
CA ARG A 197 9.38 -5.17 22.53
C ARG A 197 10.63 -4.53 21.91
N ARG A 198 11.62 -5.33 21.54
CA ARG A 198 12.85 -4.87 20.88
C ARG A 198 12.53 -4.15 19.56
N ALA A 199 11.71 -4.77 18.72
CA ALA A 199 11.25 -4.18 17.48
C ALA A 199 10.47 -2.86 17.67
N ALA A 200 9.61 -2.80 18.72
CA ALA A 200 8.85 -1.59 19.04
C ALA A 200 9.77 -0.42 19.44
N TYR A 201 10.80 -0.67 20.26
CA TYR A 201 11.77 0.37 20.61
C TYR A 201 12.53 0.88 19.39
N GLN A 202 13.01 -0.02 18.52
CA GLN A 202 13.72 0.36 17.29
C GLN A 202 12.85 1.18 16.34
N ASN A 203 11.64 0.70 16.06
CA ASN A 203 10.72 1.38 15.14
C ASN A 203 10.37 2.77 15.65
N ARG A 204 10.02 2.91 16.94
CA ARG A 204 9.70 4.21 17.54
C ARG A 204 10.88 5.18 17.55
N LEU A 205 12.09 4.67 17.77
CA LEU A 205 13.28 5.50 17.65
C LEU A 205 13.45 6.03 16.22
N ILE A 206 13.36 5.14 15.22
CA ILE A 206 13.51 5.52 13.81
C ILE A 206 12.43 6.52 13.40
N ASP A 207 11.16 6.25 13.75
CA ASP A 207 10.04 7.15 13.45
C ASP A 207 10.23 8.53 14.11
N LYS A 208 10.67 8.55 15.37
CA LYS A 208 10.98 9.80 16.06
C LYS A 208 12.14 10.54 15.40
N LEU A 209 13.21 9.84 15.04
CA LEU A 209 14.36 10.45 14.37
C LEU A 209 13.98 11.01 12.99
N ARG A 210 13.04 10.36 12.31
CA ARG A 210 12.48 10.82 11.04
C ARG A 210 11.63 12.07 11.24
N SER A 211 10.70 12.06 12.21
CA SER A 211 9.85 13.22 12.53
C SER A 211 10.63 14.41 13.04
N ASP A 212 11.70 14.19 13.82
CA ASP A 212 12.61 15.22 14.34
C ASP A 212 13.59 15.75 13.26
N GLY A 213 13.58 15.19 12.04
CA GLY A 213 14.52 15.54 10.96
C GLY A 213 15.98 15.17 11.26
N LYS A 214 16.21 14.25 12.21
CA LYS A 214 17.56 13.80 12.62
C LYS A 214 18.14 12.75 11.66
N LEU A 215 17.28 12.00 10.95
CA LEU A 215 17.68 11.13 9.85
C LEU A 215 17.79 11.98 8.58
N LYS A 216 18.97 12.52 8.31
CA LYS A 216 19.19 13.28 7.07
C LYS A 216 19.27 12.31 5.90
N PRO A 217 18.47 12.52 4.85
CA PRO A 217 18.49 11.68 3.65
C PRO A 217 19.92 11.58 3.10
N VAL A 218 20.32 10.38 2.75
CA VAL A 218 21.58 10.11 2.06
C VAL A 218 21.24 9.79 0.63
N ILE A 219 21.86 10.49 -0.31
CA ILE A 219 21.71 10.17 -1.74
C ILE A 219 22.77 9.11 -2.06
N PRO A 220 22.35 7.85 -2.32
CA PRO A 220 23.30 6.82 -2.69
C PRO A 220 23.82 7.05 -4.11
N THR A 221 25.03 6.61 -4.38
CA THR A 221 25.60 6.63 -5.72
C THR A 221 24.94 5.58 -6.62
N GLU A 222 24.99 5.79 -7.93
CA GLU A 222 24.47 4.81 -8.91
C GLU A 222 25.10 3.41 -8.72
N LYS A 223 26.41 3.36 -8.39
CA LYS A 223 27.12 2.11 -8.13
C LYS A 223 26.57 1.38 -6.91
N GLU A 224 26.29 2.10 -5.82
CA GLU A 224 25.70 1.52 -4.59
C GLU A 224 24.28 1.03 -4.85
N MET A 225 23.48 1.83 -5.58
CA MET A 225 22.11 1.44 -5.95
C MET A 225 22.07 0.16 -6.81
N ARG A 226 22.96 0.05 -7.81
CA ARG A 226 23.05 -1.16 -8.62
C ARG A 226 23.55 -2.38 -7.82
N ALA A 227 24.55 -2.19 -6.96
CA ALA A 227 25.02 -3.26 -6.08
C ALA A 227 23.91 -3.74 -5.12
N TYR A 228 23.14 -2.81 -4.55
CA TYR A 228 21.98 -3.13 -3.71
C TYR A 228 20.91 -3.89 -4.51
N PHE A 229 20.54 -3.40 -5.69
CA PHE A 229 19.60 -4.07 -6.57
C PHE A 229 20.02 -5.50 -6.90
N GLU A 230 21.27 -5.72 -7.33
CA GLU A 230 21.77 -7.06 -7.64
C GLU A 230 21.74 -7.99 -6.41
N SER A 231 22.00 -7.47 -5.21
CA SER A 231 21.90 -8.25 -3.96
C SER A 231 20.48 -8.68 -3.61
N GLN A 232 19.46 -7.90 -4.04
CA GLN A 232 18.04 -8.16 -3.78
C GLN A 232 17.33 -8.86 -4.95
N LYS A 233 17.94 -8.90 -6.11
CA LYS A 233 17.32 -9.37 -7.37
C LYS A 233 16.70 -10.76 -7.28
N ALA A 234 17.35 -11.67 -6.56
CA ALA A 234 16.87 -13.04 -6.38
C ALA A 234 15.57 -13.12 -5.55
N ASN A 235 15.30 -12.08 -4.75
CA ASN A 235 14.12 -11.98 -3.86
C ASN A 235 12.98 -11.14 -4.47
N LEU A 236 13.22 -10.53 -5.64
CA LEU A 236 12.20 -9.73 -6.30
C LEU A 236 11.27 -10.64 -7.10
N ASP A 237 9.97 -10.40 -6.94
CA ASP A 237 8.95 -11.02 -7.79
C ASP A 237 9.16 -10.61 -9.24
N LYS A 238 8.79 -11.49 -10.16
CA LYS A 238 8.83 -11.16 -11.58
C LYS A 238 7.89 -9.99 -11.86
N ARG A 239 8.38 -9.04 -12.64
CA ARG A 239 7.54 -7.91 -13.10
C ARG A 239 6.35 -8.46 -13.90
N PRO A 240 5.12 -8.07 -13.57
CA PRO A 240 3.95 -8.46 -14.34
C PRO A 240 4.02 -7.90 -15.77
N ALA A 241 3.26 -8.50 -16.68
CA ALA A 241 3.03 -7.90 -17.98
C ALA A 241 2.27 -6.57 -17.81
N THR A 242 2.74 -5.53 -18.49
CA THR A 242 2.14 -4.19 -18.41
C THR A 242 1.75 -3.67 -19.78
N ILE A 243 0.80 -2.75 -19.79
CA ILE A 243 0.34 -2.06 -20.98
C ILE A 243 0.25 -0.57 -20.72
N SER A 244 0.60 0.22 -21.72
CA SER A 244 0.35 1.66 -21.75
C SER A 244 -0.55 1.97 -22.93
N PHE A 245 -1.50 2.84 -22.73
CA PHE A 245 -2.43 3.24 -23.79
C PHE A 245 -2.89 4.68 -23.62
N ARG A 246 -3.40 5.23 -24.72
CA ARG A 246 -4.13 6.49 -24.75
C ARG A 246 -5.57 6.21 -25.12
N GLN A 247 -6.49 7.03 -24.62
CA GLN A 247 -7.91 6.77 -24.80
C GLN A 247 -8.68 8.02 -25.24
N ILE A 248 -9.76 7.78 -25.98
CA ILE A 248 -10.75 8.80 -26.36
C ILE A 248 -12.11 8.30 -25.90
N VAL A 249 -12.52 8.73 -24.71
CA VAL A 249 -13.83 8.40 -24.16
C VAL A 249 -14.86 9.35 -24.77
N VAL A 250 -15.84 8.81 -25.47
CA VAL A 250 -16.93 9.52 -26.10
C VAL A 250 -18.19 9.36 -25.26
N ALA A 251 -18.61 10.43 -24.59
CA ALA A 251 -19.86 10.45 -23.83
C ALA A 251 -21.04 10.79 -24.75
N PRO A 252 -22.22 10.19 -24.54
CA PRO A 252 -23.44 10.61 -25.28
C PRO A 252 -23.82 12.04 -24.87
N THR A 253 -24.11 12.87 -25.86
CA THR A 253 -24.51 14.25 -25.63
C THR A 253 -26.03 14.35 -25.67
N PRO A 254 -26.68 14.89 -24.64
CA PRO A 254 -28.12 15.03 -24.61
C PRO A 254 -28.62 16.00 -25.72
N SER A 255 -29.79 15.71 -26.24
CA SER A 255 -30.42 16.61 -27.22
C SER A 255 -30.73 18.00 -26.63
N VAL A 256 -30.89 18.98 -27.48
CA VAL A 256 -31.26 20.35 -27.06
C VAL A 256 -32.57 20.34 -26.28
N GLU A 257 -33.53 19.56 -26.73
CA GLU A 257 -34.83 19.39 -26.08
C GLU A 257 -34.72 18.75 -24.71
N ALA A 258 -33.87 17.73 -24.55
CA ALA A 258 -33.61 17.09 -23.26
C ALA A 258 -32.95 18.07 -22.26
N ARG A 259 -31.97 18.87 -22.74
CA ARG A 259 -31.34 19.92 -21.91
C ARG A 259 -32.36 20.99 -21.51
N GLN A 260 -33.20 21.42 -22.43
CA GLN A 260 -34.27 22.41 -22.13
C GLN A 260 -35.30 21.86 -21.13
N ARG A 261 -35.67 20.56 -21.24
CA ARG A 261 -36.56 19.93 -20.24
C ARG A 261 -35.92 19.90 -18.83
N ALA A 262 -34.66 19.50 -18.77
CA ALA A 262 -33.93 19.47 -17.49
C ALA A 262 -33.77 20.86 -16.88
N TYR A 263 -33.44 21.87 -17.72
CA TYR A 263 -33.37 23.26 -17.27
C TYR A 263 -34.71 23.75 -16.71
N ARG A 264 -35.83 23.57 -17.46
CA ARG A 264 -37.16 23.96 -16.97
C ARG A 264 -37.56 23.28 -15.68
N LEU A 265 -37.22 22.00 -15.52
CA LEU A 265 -37.48 21.29 -14.26
C LEU A 265 -36.64 21.89 -13.11
N ALA A 266 -35.34 22.12 -13.32
CA ALA A 266 -34.49 22.76 -12.32
C ALA A 266 -34.97 24.17 -11.95
N ASP A 267 -35.39 24.96 -12.95
CA ASP A 267 -35.92 26.29 -12.72
C ASP A 267 -37.23 26.25 -11.92
N SER A 268 -38.15 25.36 -12.27
CA SER A 268 -39.41 25.21 -11.52
C SER A 268 -39.15 24.83 -10.04
N ILE A 269 -38.17 23.95 -9.79
CA ILE A 269 -37.73 23.58 -8.43
C ILE A 269 -37.16 24.81 -7.71
N ALA A 270 -36.27 25.57 -8.34
CA ALA A 270 -35.69 26.78 -7.77
C ALA A 270 -36.76 27.81 -7.39
N VAL A 271 -37.76 28.02 -8.26
CA VAL A 271 -38.89 28.92 -7.99
C VAL A 271 -39.73 28.44 -6.81
N GLU A 272 -40.02 27.14 -6.71
CA GLU A 272 -40.77 26.58 -5.58
C GLU A 272 -40.01 26.73 -4.28
N LEU A 273 -38.72 26.44 -4.26
CA LEU A 273 -37.86 26.61 -3.11
C LEU A 273 -37.75 28.05 -2.63
N ARG A 274 -37.72 29.03 -3.55
CA ARG A 274 -37.74 30.47 -3.19
C ARG A 274 -39.06 30.90 -2.57
N LYS A 275 -40.17 30.20 -2.83
CA LYS A 275 -41.49 30.42 -2.17
C LYS A 275 -41.58 29.77 -0.79
N GLY A 276 -40.51 29.15 -0.29
CA GLY A 276 -40.45 28.53 1.03
C GLY A 276 -40.56 27.00 1.03
N GLY A 277 -40.43 26.37 -0.13
CA GLY A 277 -40.39 24.90 -0.21
C GLY A 277 -39.24 24.30 0.59
N ASP A 278 -39.43 23.09 1.13
CA ASP A 278 -38.38 22.37 1.85
C ASP A 278 -37.33 21.80 0.87
N PHE A 279 -36.11 22.30 1.01
CA PHE A 279 -34.99 21.90 0.14
C PHE A 279 -34.64 20.43 0.28
N ALA A 280 -34.66 19.88 1.51
CA ALA A 280 -34.26 18.49 1.73
C ALA A 280 -35.30 17.53 1.16
N VAL A 281 -36.58 17.86 1.26
CA VAL A 281 -37.65 17.09 0.61
C VAL A 281 -37.54 17.15 -0.91
N ALA A 282 -37.28 18.33 -1.46
CA ALA A 282 -37.09 18.50 -2.91
C ALA A 282 -35.83 17.75 -3.41
N ALA A 283 -34.71 17.77 -2.65
CA ALA A 283 -33.50 17.03 -2.99
C ALA A 283 -33.76 15.52 -3.03
N LYS A 284 -34.40 14.96 -1.99
CA LYS A 284 -34.77 13.53 -1.96
C LYS A 284 -35.66 13.12 -3.13
N ARG A 285 -36.57 14.01 -3.54
CA ARG A 285 -37.54 13.73 -4.60
C ARG A 285 -36.97 13.88 -6.00
N PHE A 286 -36.16 14.90 -6.24
CA PHE A 286 -35.77 15.30 -7.59
C PHE A 286 -34.30 15.17 -7.89
N SER A 287 -33.39 15.17 -6.89
CA SER A 287 -31.98 15.11 -7.15
C SER A 287 -31.56 13.77 -7.74
N MET A 288 -30.77 13.82 -8.80
CA MET A 288 -30.15 12.66 -9.42
C MET A 288 -28.72 12.43 -8.90
N ASP A 289 -28.24 13.23 -7.96
CA ASP A 289 -26.99 12.96 -7.25
C ASP A 289 -27.20 11.94 -6.14
N SER A 290 -26.75 10.70 -6.37
CA SER A 290 -26.88 9.60 -5.40
C SER A 290 -26.09 9.83 -4.12
N GLY A 291 -25.00 10.62 -4.17
CA GLY A 291 -24.14 10.89 -3.02
C GLY A 291 -24.79 11.80 -1.97
N SER A 292 -25.56 12.79 -2.41
CA SER A 292 -26.15 13.78 -1.51
C SER A 292 -27.68 13.73 -1.40
N ARG A 293 -28.36 13.09 -2.33
CA ARG A 293 -29.84 13.02 -2.40
C ARG A 293 -30.48 12.64 -1.07
N GLU A 294 -30.07 11.52 -0.49
CA GLU A 294 -30.62 10.98 0.76
C GLU A 294 -30.28 11.86 1.98
N LEU A 295 -29.19 12.63 1.88
CA LEU A 295 -28.78 13.62 2.87
C LEU A 295 -29.43 14.99 2.67
N GLY A 296 -30.52 15.06 1.88
CA GLY A 296 -31.22 16.33 1.59
C GLY A 296 -30.39 17.28 0.72
N GLY A 297 -29.51 16.74 -0.10
CA GLY A 297 -28.62 17.48 -1.00
C GLY A 297 -27.37 18.05 -0.35
N SER A 298 -27.05 17.69 0.90
CA SER A 298 -25.91 18.26 1.66
C SER A 298 -24.56 17.87 1.06
N LEU A 299 -23.69 18.89 0.86
CA LEU A 299 -22.31 18.73 0.36
C LEU A 299 -21.27 18.97 1.46
N ASN A 300 -21.71 19.18 2.71
CA ASN A 300 -20.84 19.58 3.83
C ASN A 300 -20.04 20.87 3.55
N TRP A 301 -18.92 21.07 4.26
CA TRP A 301 -18.00 22.18 4.03
C TRP A 301 -17.02 21.82 2.90
N PHE A 302 -16.81 22.75 1.98
CA PHE A 302 -15.82 22.57 0.92
C PHE A 302 -15.08 23.88 0.59
N ARG A 303 -13.88 23.75 0.07
CA ARG A 303 -12.99 24.83 -0.35
C ARG A 303 -13.05 25.03 -1.87
N ARG A 304 -12.47 26.14 -2.35
CA ARG A 304 -12.25 26.32 -3.77
C ARG A 304 -11.31 25.23 -4.30
N GLY A 305 -11.58 24.75 -5.50
CA GLY A 305 -10.88 23.64 -6.16
C GLY A 305 -11.45 22.26 -5.84
N THR A 306 -12.51 22.18 -4.99
CA THR A 306 -13.17 20.91 -4.65
C THR A 306 -14.28 20.54 -5.64
N MET A 307 -15.02 21.52 -6.13
CA MET A 307 -16.14 21.34 -7.06
C MET A 307 -15.79 21.87 -8.45
N VAL A 308 -16.63 21.56 -9.45
CA VAL A 308 -16.44 22.11 -10.81
C VAL A 308 -16.56 23.64 -10.81
N PRO A 309 -15.79 24.33 -11.66
CA PRO A 309 -15.67 25.79 -11.63
C PRO A 309 -16.98 26.55 -11.71
N GLU A 310 -17.94 26.06 -12.53
CA GLU A 310 -19.24 26.68 -12.71
C GLU A 310 -20.08 26.64 -11.42
N PHE A 311 -20.01 25.51 -10.71
CA PHE A 311 -20.67 25.34 -9.41
C PHE A 311 -20.02 26.21 -8.35
N GLU A 312 -18.70 26.20 -8.25
CA GLU A 312 -17.98 26.99 -7.26
C GLU A 312 -18.19 28.48 -7.41
N ARG A 313 -18.16 28.97 -8.65
CA ARG A 313 -18.39 30.38 -8.94
C ARG A 313 -19.71 30.86 -8.35
N VAL A 314 -20.76 30.07 -8.43
CA VAL A 314 -22.07 30.41 -7.88
C VAL A 314 -22.12 30.19 -6.37
N ALA A 315 -21.67 29.04 -5.88
CA ALA A 315 -21.71 28.71 -4.46
C ALA A 315 -20.96 29.74 -3.58
N PHE A 316 -19.78 30.19 -4.04
CA PHE A 316 -18.99 31.20 -3.30
C PHE A 316 -19.48 32.65 -3.48
N ALA A 317 -20.40 32.92 -4.40
CA ALA A 317 -21.00 34.24 -4.59
C ALA A 317 -22.36 34.40 -3.88
N LEU A 318 -23.02 33.28 -3.56
CA LEU A 318 -24.34 33.30 -2.92
C LEU A 318 -24.26 33.66 -1.45
N LYS A 319 -25.25 34.45 -0.98
CA LYS A 319 -25.45 34.70 0.46
C LYS A 319 -26.11 33.48 1.13
N PRO A 320 -25.78 33.20 2.41
CA PRO A 320 -26.47 32.16 3.17
C PRO A 320 -27.99 32.27 3.08
N GLY A 321 -28.68 31.14 2.90
CA GLY A 321 -30.13 31.04 2.74
C GLY A 321 -30.63 31.24 1.30
N THR A 322 -29.83 31.81 0.39
CA THR A 322 -30.26 32.12 -0.99
C THR A 322 -30.26 30.87 -1.87
N ILE A 323 -31.30 30.73 -2.72
CA ILE A 323 -31.40 29.69 -3.76
C ILE A 323 -30.90 30.26 -5.08
N SER A 324 -29.99 29.53 -5.76
CA SER A 324 -29.47 29.91 -7.08
C SER A 324 -30.53 29.78 -8.18
N ASP A 325 -30.28 30.40 -9.32
CA ASP A 325 -30.83 29.94 -10.59
C ASP A 325 -30.19 28.59 -10.96
N PRO A 326 -30.77 27.83 -11.92
CA PRO A 326 -30.15 26.60 -12.40
C PRO A 326 -28.75 26.87 -12.96
N VAL A 327 -27.74 26.22 -12.37
CA VAL A 327 -26.32 26.32 -12.77
C VAL A 327 -25.98 25.15 -13.67
N GLU A 328 -25.63 25.42 -14.91
CA GLU A 328 -25.20 24.38 -15.83
C GLU A 328 -23.76 23.97 -15.58
N THR A 329 -23.52 22.67 -15.51
CA THR A 329 -22.22 22.04 -15.39
C THR A 329 -22.12 20.84 -16.34
N PRO A 330 -20.97 20.18 -16.50
CA PRO A 330 -20.88 18.94 -17.27
C PRO A 330 -21.78 17.80 -16.76
N PHE A 331 -22.23 17.87 -15.50
CA PHE A 331 -23.11 16.85 -14.89
C PHE A 331 -24.60 17.12 -15.14
N GLY A 332 -25.00 18.35 -15.41
CA GLY A 332 -26.38 18.76 -15.58
C GLY A 332 -26.65 20.12 -14.96
N PHE A 333 -27.88 20.35 -14.53
CA PHE A 333 -28.33 21.60 -13.93
C PHE A 333 -28.42 21.45 -12.42
N HIS A 334 -27.74 22.33 -11.68
CA HIS A 334 -27.71 22.36 -10.25
C HIS A 334 -28.55 23.53 -9.71
N VAL A 335 -29.43 23.25 -8.75
CA VAL A 335 -30.02 24.27 -7.88
C VAL A 335 -29.25 24.25 -6.57
N ILE A 336 -28.60 25.37 -6.23
CA ILE A 336 -27.67 25.46 -5.12
C ILE A 336 -28.25 26.33 -4.02
N GLN A 337 -28.07 25.92 -2.75
CA GLN A 337 -28.33 26.76 -1.59
C GLN A 337 -27.10 26.75 -0.67
N VAL A 338 -26.55 27.91 -0.41
CA VAL A 338 -25.52 28.08 0.63
C VAL A 338 -26.19 28.13 1.99
N GLN A 339 -25.75 27.32 2.93
CA GLN A 339 -26.24 27.28 4.29
C GLN A 339 -25.40 28.15 5.21
N ARG A 340 -24.10 28.06 5.12
CA ARG A 340 -23.15 28.79 5.95
C ARG A 340 -21.90 29.16 5.15
N VAL A 341 -21.21 30.22 5.58
CA VAL A 341 -19.95 30.69 5.00
C VAL A 341 -18.96 30.94 6.12
N GLN A 342 -17.71 30.53 5.91
CA GLN A 342 -16.57 30.87 6.75
C GLN A 342 -15.37 31.21 5.88
N PRO A 343 -14.27 31.79 6.43
CA PRO A 343 -13.11 32.17 5.63
C PRO A 343 -12.56 30.99 4.81
N GLY A 344 -12.65 31.10 3.47
CA GLY A 344 -12.15 30.10 2.54
C GLY A 344 -13.04 28.89 2.29
N GLU A 345 -14.18 28.72 3.00
CA GLU A 345 -15.06 27.56 2.88
C GLU A 345 -16.53 27.95 2.83
N VAL A 346 -17.33 27.14 2.15
CA VAL A 346 -18.79 27.25 2.16
C VAL A 346 -19.40 25.90 2.50
N GLN A 347 -20.51 25.94 3.26
CA GLN A 347 -21.38 24.80 3.45
C GLN A 347 -22.62 24.99 2.60
N ALA A 348 -22.83 24.07 1.65
CA ALA A 348 -23.93 24.16 0.72
C ALA A 348 -24.71 22.84 0.60
N ARG A 349 -25.87 22.92 -0.01
CA ARG A 349 -26.65 21.79 -0.50
C ARG A 349 -27.10 22.05 -1.92
N HIS A 350 -27.32 20.98 -2.69
CA HIS A 350 -27.71 21.09 -4.08
C HIS A 350 -28.78 20.06 -4.50
N ILE A 351 -29.41 20.35 -5.60
CA ILE A 351 -30.28 19.43 -6.34
C ILE A 351 -29.73 19.35 -7.76
N LEU A 352 -29.34 18.15 -8.21
CA LEU A 352 -28.84 17.90 -9.54
C LEU A 352 -29.94 17.33 -10.42
N ILE A 353 -30.22 17.99 -11.54
CA ILE A 353 -31.11 17.52 -12.59
C ILE A 353 -30.28 17.23 -13.84
N MET A 354 -30.11 15.96 -14.18
CA MET A 354 -29.40 15.55 -15.37
C MET A 354 -30.33 15.50 -16.58
N PRO A 355 -29.93 16.02 -17.75
CA PRO A 355 -30.67 15.81 -18.98
C PRO A 355 -30.75 14.30 -19.29
N GLU A 356 -31.88 13.85 -19.74
CA GLU A 356 -32.12 12.48 -20.18
C GLU A 356 -31.25 12.14 -21.40
N ILE A 357 -30.64 10.96 -21.40
CA ILE A 357 -29.94 10.38 -22.54
C ILE A 357 -30.78 9.21 -23.04
N THR A 358 -31.21 9.30 -24.29
CA THR A 358 -31.97 8.22 -24.93
C THR A 358 -31.05 7.22 -25.63
N ILE A 359 -31.63 6.14 -26.11
CA ILE A 359 -30.91 5.15 -26.93
C ILE A 359 -30.34 5.82 -28.22
N ALA A 360 -31.03 6.78 -28.78
CA ALA A 360 -30.57 7.47 -30.01
C ALA A 360 -29.28 8.29 -29.78
N GLU A 361 -29.15 9.00 -28.63
CA GLU A 361 -27.90 9.70 -28.25
C GLU A 361 -26.78 8.74 -27.94
N THR A 362 -27.08 7.62 -27.27
CA THR A 362 -26.11 6.57 -26.99
C THR A 362 -25.61 5.90 -28.29
N ASP A 363 -26.49 5.63 -29.24
CA ASP A 363 -26.11 5.13 -30.58
C ASP A 363 -25.30 6.13 -31.37
N SER A 364 -25.61 7.41 -31.23
CA SER A 364 -24.85 8.50 -31.87
C SER A 364 -23.42 8.56 -31.31
N ALA A 365 -23.24 8.43 -29.99
CA ALA A 365 -21.92 8.35 -29.37
C ALA A 365 -21.15 7.11 -29.86
N ARG A 366 -21.81 5.95 -29.95
CA ARG A 366 -21.22 4.71 -30.49
C ARG A 366 -20.72 4.89 -31.93
N LYS A 367 -21.54 5.47 -32.79
CA LYS A 367 -21.18 5.75 -34.20
C LYS A 367 -20.02 6.75 -34.28
N LEU A 368 -20.04 7.81 -33.46
CA LEU A 368 -18.94 8.77 -33.39
C LEU A 368 -17.63 8.08 -32.93
N ALA A 369 -17.65 7.26 -31.91
CA ALA A 369 -16.49 6.48 -31.47
C ALA A 369 -15.96 5.56 -32.59
N ALA A 370 -16.85 4.90 -33.34
CA ALA A 370 -16.46 4.09 -34.50
C ALA A 370 -15.77 4.91 -35.58
N ASN A 371 -16.31 6.10 -35.92
CA ASN A 371 -15.71 7.01 -36.90
C ASN A 371 -14.33 7.52 -36.44
N ILE A 372 -14.16 7.82 -35.12
CA ILE A 372 -12.89 8.22 -34.52
C ILE A 372 -11.87 7.11 -34.68
N ALA A 373 -12.24 5.86 -34.30
CA ALA A 373 -11.37 4.70 -34.43
C ALA A 373 -10.95 4.47 -35.90
N GLU A 374 -11.86 4.61 -36.85
CA GLU A 374 -11.58 4.48 -38.28
C GLU A 374 -10.63 5.58 -38.76
N ALA A 375 -10.88 6.84 -38.39
CA ALA A 375 -10.02 7.96 -38.73
C ALA A 375 -8.59 7.75 -38.19
N ALA A 376 -8.46 7.32 -36.91
CA ALA A 376 -7.18 7.03 -36.31
C ALA A 376 -6.45 5.89 -37.05
N ARG A 377 -7.14 4.81 -37.43
CA ARG A 377 -6.56 3.70 -38.22
C ARG A 377 -6.13 4.15 -39.63
N LYS A 378 -6.77 5.15 -40.20
CA LYS A 378 -6.40 5.78 -41.51
C LYS A 378 -5.27 6.79 -41.37
N GLY A 379 -4.70 6.99 -40.19
CA GLY A 379 -3.53 7.84 -39.93
C GLY A 379 -3.85 9.24 -39.45
N ALA A 380 -5.09 9.55 -39.08
CA ALA A 380 -5.39 10.80 -38.38
C ALA A 380 -4.67 10.84 -37.02
N SER A 381 -4.19 12.04 -36.66
CA SER A 381 -3.50 12.24 -35.38
C SER A 381 -4.40 11.90 -34.19
N PHE A 382 -4.02 10.90 -33.40
CA PHE A 382 -4.76 10.54 -32.19
C PHE A 382 -4.81 11.69 -31.19
N ASP A 383 -3.77 12.52 -31.10
CA ASP A 383 -3.74 13.72 -30.27
C ASP A 383 -4.83 14.71 -30.65
N SER A 384 -4.96 14.99 -31.94
CA SER A 384 -5.98 15.94 -32.46
C SER A 384 -7.38 15.40 -32.20
N LEU A 385 -7.61 14.11 -32.45
CA LEU A 385 -8.89 13.47 -32.17
C LEU A 385 -9.21 13.47 -30.66
N GLN A 386 -8.22 13.23 -29.80
CA GLN A 386 -8.39 13.27 -28.36
C GLN A 386 -8.73 14.67 -27.85
N GLN A 387 -8.10 15.74 -28.42
CA GLN A 387 -8.42 17.10 -28.03
C GLN A 387 -9.86 17.50 -28.42
N LEU A 388 -10.36 16.97 -29.51
CA LEU A 388 -11.70 17.32 -30.04
C LEU A 388 -12.83 16.54 -29.38
N TYR A 389 -12.62 15.25 -29.09
CA TYR A 389 -13.72 14.33 -28.80
C TYR A 389 -13.66 13.68 -27.40
N HIS A 390 -12.51 13.77 -26.73
CA HIS A 390 -12.37 13.11 -25.43
C HIS A 390 -13.18 13.81 -24.34
N ASP A 391 -13.90 13.04 -23.54
CA ASP A 391 -14.60 13.52 -22.35
C ASP A 391 -13.59 14.04 -21.31
N LYS A 392 -13.68 15.33 -20.98
CA LYS A 392 -12.74 15.99 -20.05
C LYS A 392 -12.81 15.47 -18.61
N ALA A 393 -13.85 14.72 -18.27
CA ALA A 393 -14.00 14.10 -16.96
C ALA A 393 -13.23 12.78 -16.83
N GLU A 394 -12.68 12.28 -17.94
CA GLU A 394 -11.94 11.00 -17.96
C GLU A 394 -10.44 11.23 -18.16
N GLU A 395 -9.64 10.26 -17.74
CA GLU A 395 -8.20 10.29 -17.97
C GLU A 395 -7.88 10.08 -19.46
N ARG A 396 -6.81 10.71 -19.93
CA ARG A 396 -6.42 10.66 -21.35
C ARG A 396 -5.47 9.50 -21.68
N GLU A 397 -4.71 9.05 -20.71
CA GLU A 397 -3.70 8.01 -20.88
C GLU A 397 -3.54 7.20 -19.60
N ALA A 398 -3.09 5.97 -19.77
CA ALA A 398 -2.65 5.12 -18.68
C ALA A 398 -1.29 4.52 -19.04
N LYS A 399 -0.34 4.53 -18.08
CA LYS A 399 1.04 4.08 -18.29
C LYS A 399 1.37 2.91 -17.41
N GLU A 400 2.04 1.92 -17.98
CA GLU A 400 2.60 0.75 -17.29
C GLU A 400 1.60 -0.01 -16.38
N VAL A 401 0.33 -0.05 -16.80
CA VAL A 401 -0.71 -0.72 -16.03
C VAL A 401 -0.52 -2.22 -16.10
N PRO A 402 -0.46 -2.94 -14.96
CA PRO A 402 -0.47 -4.39 -14.96
C PRO A 402 -1.71 -4.94 -15.66
N ILE A 403 -1.53 -5.82 -16.63
CA ILE A 403 -2.66 -6.39 -17.42
C ILE A 403 -3.69 -7.08 -16.49
N THR A 404 -3.20 -7.69 -15.40
CA THR A 404 -4.05 -8.35 -14.39
C THR A 404 -4.90 -7.39 -13.55
N LYS A 405 -4.62 -6.09 -13.61
CA LYS A 405 -5.34 -5.04 -12.87
C LYS A 405 -6.26 -4.20 -13.76
N LEU A 406 -6.29 -4.49 -15.06
CA LEU A 406 -7.22 -3.81 -15.97
C LEU A 406 -8.68 -4.15 -15.59
N PRO A 407 -9.58 -3.15 -15.62
CA PRO A 407 -11.01 -3.43 -15.54
C PRO A 407 -11.46 -4.41 -16.64
N PRO A 408 -12.47 -5.25 -16.41
CA PRO A 408 -12.85 -6.32 -17.35
C PRO A 408 -13.09 -5.82 -18.78
N ALA A 409 -13.77 -4.68 -18.97
CA ALA A 409 -14.05 -4.13 -20.29
C ALA A 409 -12.75 -3.76 -21.05
N TYR A 410 -11.75 -3.22 -20.34
CA TYR A 410 -10.44 -2.92 -20.93
C TYR A 410 -9.67 -4.20 -21.24
N ALA A 411 -9.67 -5.16 -20.32
CA ALA A 411 -8.96 -6.43 -20.53
C ALA A 411 -9.50 -7.19 -21.74
N GLU A 412 -10.83 -7.22 -21.91
CA GLU A 412 -11.49 -7.85 -23.07
C GLU A 412 -11.17 -7.10 -24.37
N ALA A 413 -11.32 -5.77 -24.37
CA ALA A 413 -11.12 -4.96 -25.57
C ALA A 413 -9.65 -4.96 -26.05
N ILE A 414 -8.71 -4.90 -25.11
CA ILE A 414 -7.28 -4.86 -25.41
C ILE A 414 -6.78 -6.25 -25.82
N GLY A 415 -7.22 -7.33 -25.14
CA GLY A 415 -6.77 -8.67 -25.44
C GLY A 415 -5.25 -8.79 -25.60
N GLU A 416 -4.80 -9.33 -26.74
CA GLU A 416 -3.39 -9.51 -27.07
C GLU A 416 -2.89 -8.57 -28.19
N VAL A 417 -3.58 -7.46 -28.45
CA VAL A 417 -3.18 -6.55 -29.53
C VAL A 417 -1.81 -5.93 -29.30
N PRO A 418 -0.97 -5.78 -30.34
CA PRO A 418 0.35 -5.19 -30.22
C PRO A 418 0.32 -3.68 -30.03
N ALA A 419 1.45 -3.10 -29.60
CA ALA A 419 1.63 -1.66 -29.57
C ALA A 419 1.45 -1.05 -30.96
N GLY A 420 0.93 0.18 -31.00
CA GLY A 420 0.55 0.89 -32.22
C GLY A 420 -0.86 0.57 -32.73
N THR A 421 -1.58 -0.32 -32.09
CA THR A 421 -2.92 -0.74 -32.52
C THR A 421 -4.00 0.17 -31.94
N VAL A 422 -4.93 0.62 -32.81
CA VAL A 422 -6.17 1.27 -32.41
C VAL A 422 -7.24 0.20 -32.19
N VAL A 423 -7.65 0.03 -30.93
CA VAL A 423 -8.68 -0.94 -30.53
C VAL A 423 -10.06 -0.49 -31.04
N PRO A 424 -10.95 -1.42 -31.48
CA PRO A 424 -12.33 -1.09 -31.77
C PRO A 424 -13.02 -0.43 -30.57
N PRO A 425 -13.97 0.50 -30.79
CA PRO A 425 -14.66 1.11 -29.66
C PRO A 425 -15.47 0.09 -28.87
N PHE A 426 -15.41 0.20 -27.55
CA PHE A 426 -16.13 -0.67 -26.62
C PHE A 426 -16.88 0.16 -25.58
N PRO A 427 -17.97 -0.39 -25.01
CA PRO A 427 -18.78 0.33 -24.03
C PRO A 427 -18.08 0.39 -22.66
N LEU A 428 -18.20 1.54 -22.00
CA LEU A 428 -17.86 1.76 -20.60
C LEU A 428 -19.11 2.19 -19.84
N GLU A 429 -19.40 1.54 -18.75
CA GLU A 429 -20.47 1.99 -17.86
C GLU A 429 -19.93 3.03 -16.88
N ALA A 430 -20.41 4.27 -17.00
CA ALA A 430 -20.08 5.32 -16.06
C ALA A 430 -20.82 5.12 -14.73
N ALA A 431 -20.26 5.63 -13.63
CA ALA A 431 -20.90 5.63 -12.31
C ALA A 431 -22.30 6.27 -12.29
N THR A 432 -22.61 7.10 -13.31
CA THR A 432 -23.91 7.72 -13.53
C THR A 432 -24.95 6.77 -14.17
N GLY A 433 -24.59 5.51 -14.45
CA GLY A 433 -25.44 4.57 -15.20
C GLY A 433 -25.56 4.88 -16.69
N ARG A 434 -24.70 5.75 -17.21
CA ARG A 434 -24.68 6.12 -18.65
C ARG A 434 -23.57 5.36 -19.36
N THR A 435 -23.88 4.74 -20.49
CA THR A 435 -22.88 4.08 -21.34
C THR A 435 -22.10 5.11 -22.12
N LYS A 436 -20.78 5.14 -21.96
CA LYS A 436 -19.82 5.85 -22.80
C LYS A 436 -19.15 4.86 -23.74
N TYR A 437 -18.42 5.34 -24.76
CA TYR A 437 -17.65 4.48 -25.65
C TYR A 437 -16.19 4.92 -25.67
N ASP A 438 -15.29 3.98 -25.50
CA ASP A 438 -13.86 4.23 -25.48
C ASP A 438 -13.17 3.72 -26.74
N VAL A 439 -12.21 4.51 -27.25
CA VAL A 439 -11.31 4.16 -28.34
C VAL A 439 -9.90 4.23 -27.80
N LEU A 440 -9.20 3.10 -27.80
CA LEU A 440 -7.83 3.03 -27.29
C LEU A 440 -6.80 2.99 -28.40
N LEU A 441 -5.68 3.67 -28.18
CA LEU A 441 -4.42 3.46 -28.88
C LEU A 441 -3.43 2.82 -27.91
N VAL A 442 -3.08 1.56 -28.12
CA VAL A 442 -2.02 0.89 -27.35
C VAL A 442 -0.69 1.51 -27.73
N THR A 443 -0.02 2.16 -26.77
CA THR A 443 1.27 2.83 -27.01
C THR A 443 2.46 1.92 -26.70
N GLU A 444 2.34 1.09 -25.68
CA GLU A 444 3.39 0.14 -25.28
C GLU A 444 2.78 -1.13 -24.68
N ARG A 445 3.38 -2.27 -24.97
CA ARG A 445 3.08 -3.54 -24.33
C ARG A 445 4.38 -4.20 -23.91
N ARG A 446 4.53 -4.47 -22.62
CA ARG A 446 5.72 -5.13 -22.05
C ARG A 446 5.32 -6.48 -21.48
N ALA A 447 5.97 -7.53 -21.96
CA ALA A 447 5.77 -8.86 -21.41
C ALA A 447 6.19 -8.95 -19.94
N ALA A 448 5.64 -9.91 -19.23
CA ALA A 448 6.14 -10.27 -17.90
C ALA A 448 7.62 -10.68 -17.98
N GLY A 449 8.39 -10.36 -16.96
CA GLY A 449 9.83 -10.67 -16.98
C GLY A 449 10.50 -10.34 -15.66
N GLU A 450 11.82 -10.40 -15.64
CA GLU A 450 12.59 -9.96 -14.48
C GLU A 450 12.48 -8.45 -14.30
N VAL A 451 12.45 -8.01 -13.04
CA VAL A 451 12.55 -6.60 -12.69
C VAL A 451 13.92 -6.09 -13.11
N ARG A 452 13.97 -4.97 -13.81
CA ARG A 452 15.22 -4.28 -14.15
C ARG A 452 15.46 -3.16 -13.16
N PHE A 453 16.73 -2.78 -13.01
CA PHE A 453 17.11 -1.70 -12.11
C PHE A 453 16.36 -0.40 -12.41
N GLU A 454 16.16 -0.07 -13.67
CA GLU A 454 15.45 1.12 -14.14
C GLU A 454 13.97 1.13 -13.68
N ASP A 455 13.34 -0.04 -13.59
CA ASP A 455 11.94 -0.18 -13.18
C ASP A 455 11.74 0.17 -11.68
N VAL A 456 12.81 0.06 -10.86
CA VAL A 456 12.77 0.26 -9.39
C VAL A 456 13.80 1.28 -8.87
N ARG A 457 14.43 2.02 -9.76
CA ARG A 457 15.55 2.92 -9.44
C ARG A 457 15.23 3.90 -8.32
N ASP A 458 14.10 4.58 -8.38
CA ASP A 458 13.69 5.56 -7.38
C ASP A 458 13.42 4.90 -6.03
N LYS A 459 12.75 3.76 -6.02
CA LYS A 459 12.51 2.99 -4.80
C LYS A 459 13.81 2.48 -4.18
N VAL A 460 14.73 1.98 -5.00
CA VAL A 460 16.07 1.56 -4.55
C VAL A 460 16.82 2.75 -3.96
N ARG A 461 16.77 3.92 -4.60
CA ARG A 461 17.40 5.15 -4.09
C ARG A 461 16.85 5.50 -2.70
N ASP A 462 15.53 5.52 -2.56
CA ASP A 462 14.89 5.96 -1.34
C ASP A 462 15.12 4.95 -0.19
N GLN A 463 14.98 3.66 -0.45
CA GLN A 463 15.25 2.61 0.53
C GLN A 463 16.73 2.57 0.96
N LEU A 464 17.65 2.57 0.00
CA LEU A 464 19.08 2.56 0.31
C LEU A 464 19.50 3.85 0.99
N GLY A 465 18.93 4.98 0.58
CA GLY A 465 19.18 6.28 1.21
C GLY A 465 18.78 6.31 2.67
N GLU A 466 17.64 5.72 3.01
CA GLU A 466 17.18 5.57 4.39
C GLU A 466 18.08 4.62 5.19
N GLN A 467 18.42 3.47 4.64
CA GLN A 467 19.34 2.53 5.30
C GLN A 467 20.70 3.17 5.60
N LEU A 468 21.25 3.92 4.66
CA LEU A 468 22.51 4.65 4.83
C LEU A 468 22.39 5.77 5.89
N ALA A 469 21.23 6.43 5.97
CA ALA A 469 20.98 7.44 7.01
C ALA A 469 20.95 6.82 8.41
N ILE A 470 20.24 5.67 8.57
CA ILE A 470 20.20 4.91 9.82
C ILE A 470 21.59 4.42 10.20
N ARG A 471 22.35 3.89 9.25
CA ARG A 471 23.72 3.42 9.49
C ARG A 471 24.63 4.53 9.96
N ARG A 472 24.58 5.72 9.32
CA ARG A 472 25.34 6.91 9.76
C ARG A 472 24.95 7.36 11.17
N TYR A 473 23.68 7.26 11.51
CA TYR A 473 23.21 7.57 12.86
C TYR A 473 23.77 6.56 13.87
N LEU A 474 23.66 5.29 13.57
CA LEU A 474 24.21 4.19 14.38
C LEU A 474 25.73 4.32 14.60
N ASP A 475 26.50 4.63 13.57
CA ASP A 475 27.95 4.84 13.67
C ASP A 475 28.32 6.00 14.61
N ARG A 476 27.45 7.03 14.70
CA ARG A 476 27.60 8.10 15.71
C ARG A 476 27.29 7.62 17.12
N LEU A 477 26.21 6.86 17.29
CA LEU A 477 25.82 6.30 18.58
C LEU A 477 26.91 5.38 19.16
N LYS A 478 27.49 4.50 18.32
CA LYS A 478 28.61 3.62 18.71
C LYS A 478 29.82 4.36 19.25
N LYS A 479 30.08 5.57 18.78
CA LYS A 479 31.18 6.40 19.32
C LYS A 479 30.87 6.96 20.71
N GLN A 480 29.60 6.99 21.12
CA GLN A 480 29.13 7.53 22.39
C GLN A 480 28.71 6.43 23.37
N THR A 481 28.59 5.18 22.90
CA THR A 481 28.21 4.02 23.70
C THR A 481 29.43 3.12 23.87
N TYR A 482 29.63 2.60 25.09
CA TYR A 482 30.66 1.57 25.31
C TYR A 482 30.31 0.31 24.53
N VAL A 483 31.16 -0.10 23.61
CA VAL A 483 31.02 -1.32 22.81
C VAL A 483 32.34 -2.06 22.84
N GLU A 484 32.34 -3.27 23.39
CA GLU A 484 33.50 -4.16 23.42
C GLU A 484 33.15 -5.48 22.72
N LEU A 485 33.93 -5.86 21.71
CA LEU A 485 33.82 -7.14 21.00
C LEU A 485 34.88 -8.10 21.54
N ARG A 486 34.46 -9.32 21.93
CA ARG A 486 35.31 -10.41 22.50
C ARG A 486 35.31 -11.64 21.60
N ILE A 487 35.28 -11.44 20.29
CA ILE A 487 35.16 -12.50 19.26
C ILE A 487 36.54 -13.05 18.92
#